data_e9d82c1ccdd281714633940e48cfb2d1
#
_entry.id   e9d82c1ccdd281714633940e48cfb2d1
#
_cell.length_a   1.000
_cell.length_b   1.000
_cell.length_c   1.000
_cell.angle_alpha   90.00
_cell.angle_beta   90.00
_cell.angle_gamma   90.00
#
_symmetry.space_group_name_H-M   'P 1'
#
loop_
_entity.id
_entity.type
_entity.pdbx_description
1 polymer ?
#
loop_
_entity_poly.entity_id
_entity_poly.type
_entity_poly.pdbx_seq_one_letter_code
_entity_poly.pdbx_strand_id
1 'polypeptide(L)'
;METNLNCDLGEKSIHHSGENDVQLMKIINTANIACGFHAGDEDTMLKSIELSKIHNINIGVHPGFADKKNFGRKRIYLDKKEVKKLILDQILILSKIAENKGIKLTHVKPHGALNNMACEDFELSLTIGEVIKEYNI
;
A
#
# COMPACT_ATOMS: atom_id res chain seq x y z
N MET A 1 12.14 -23.10 8.65
CA MET A 1 12.14 -21.92 7.72
C MET A 1 10.70 -21.46 7.62
N GLU A 2 10.38 -20.25 8.02
CA GLU A 2 9.05 -19.67 7.82
C GLU A 2 9.01 -18.95 6.48
N THR A 3 7.99 -19.20 5.69
CA THR A 3 7.72 -18.50 4.43
C THR A 3 6.69 -17.42 4.69
N ASN A 4 7.00 -16.17 4.31
CA ASN A 4 6.04 -15.09 4.32
C ASN A 4 5.33 -15.03 2.97
N LEU A 5 4.03 -15.31 2.97
CA LEU A 5 3.18 -15.14 1.80
C LEU A 5 2.44 -13.81 1.92
N ASN A 6 2.64 -12.92 0.96
CA ASN A 6 1.96 -11.63 0.94
C ASN A 6 1.12 -11.43 -0.31
N CYS A 7 0.13 -10.54 -0.23
CA CYS A 7 -0.75 -10.19 -1.33
C CYS A 7 -1.09 -8.70 -1.32
N ASP A 8 -1.27 -8.13 -2.50
CA ASP A 8 -1.80 -6.78 -2.67
C ASP A 8 -3.32 -6.85 -2.55
N LEU A 9 -3.90 -6.06 -1.67
CA LEU A 9 -5.32 -6.10 -1.29
C LEU A 9 -5.90 -4.70 -1.14
N GLY A 10 -7.22 -4.64 -1.04
CA GLY A 10 -7.93 -3.36 -0.97
C GLY A 10 -7.88 -2.59 -2.29
N GLU A 11 -7.59 -3.24 -3.38
CA GLU A 11 -7.42 -2.64 -4.72
C GLU A 11 -8.73 -2.55 -5.50
N LYS A 12 -9.86 -2.32 -4.82
CA LYS A 12 -11.14 -2.11 -5.49
C LYS A 12 -11.04 -0.97 -6.51
N SER A 13 -11.40 -1.26 -7.75
CA SER A 13 -11.29 -0.36 -8.90
C SER A 13 -12.29 -0.72 -9.99
N ILE A 14 -12.29 0.01 -11.09
CA ILE A 14 -13.07 -0.35 -12.30
C ILE A 14 -12.61 -1.67 -12.94
N HIS A 15 -11.41 -2.13 -12.60
CA HIS A 15 -10.80 -3.33 -13.16
C HIS A 15 -10.82 -4.52 -12.19
N HIS A 16 -11.09 -4.28 -10.90
CA HIS A 16 -11.00 -5.28 -9.84
C HIS A 16 -12.08 -5.06 -8.79
N SER A 17 -12.90 -6.08 -8.53
CA SER A 17 -14.01 -5.97 -7.55
C SER A 17 -13.57 -6.06 -6.09
N GLY A 18 -12.42 -6.69 -5.80
CA GLY A 18 -11.96 -6.98 -4.45
C GLY A 18 -12.71 -8.15 -3.77
N GLU A 19 -13.50 -8.91 -4.52
CA GLU A 19 -14.32 -10.01 -3.97
C GLU A 19 -13.49 -11.13 -3.34
N ASN A 20 -12.27 -11.35 -3.87
CA ASN A 20 -11.37 -12.40 -3.41
C ASN A 20 -10.58 -12.01 -2.15
N ASP A 21 -10.55 -10.75 -1.73
CA ASP A 21 -9.73 -10.27 -0.63
C ASP A 21 -10.00 -11.06 0.67
N VAL A 22 -11.27 -11.35 0.97
CA VAL A 22 -11.66 -12.15 2.15
C VAL A 22 -11.09 -13.57 2.11
N GLN A 23 -11.02 -14.18 0.94
CA GLN A 23 -10.49 -15.55 0.81
C GLN A 23 -8.96 -15.54 0.87
N LEU A 24 -8.32 -14.56 0.26
CA LEU A 24 -6.87 -14.37 0.29
C LEU A 24 -6.37 -14.13 1.72
N MET A 25 -7.08 -13.33 2.51
CA MET A 25 -6.77 -13.08 3.92
C MET A 25 -6.72 -14.34 4.79
N LYS A 26 -7.32 -15.45 4.36
CA LYS A 26 -7.29 -16.72 5.11
C LYS A 26 -6.00 -17.52 4.90
N ILE A 27 -5.20 -17.18 3.90
CA ILE A 27 -4.05 -17.99 3.47
C ILE A 27 -2.73 -17.22 3.47
N ILE A 28 -2.77 -15.88 3.58
CA ILE A 28 -1.57 -15.02 3.61
C ILE A 28 -1.12 -14.73 5.03
N ASN A 29 0.13 -14.27 5.15
CA ASN A 29 0.70 -13.79 6.43
C ASN A 29 0.79 -12.26 6.45
N THR A 30 0.79 -11.62 5.29
CA THR A 30 1.05 -10.20 5.13
C THR A 30 0.18 -9.64 4.01
N ALA A 31 -0.45 -8.49 4.25
CA ALA A 31 -1.27 -7.77 3.29
C ALA A 31 -0.67 -6.40 2.97
N ASN A 32 -0.55 -6.07 1.68
CA ASN A 32 -0.14 -4.76 1.21
C ASN A 32 -1.42 -3.99 0.82
N ILE A 33 -1.82 -3.00 1.62
CA ILE A 33 -3.13 -2.36 1.48
C ILE A 33 -3.04 -1.10 0.61
N ALA A 34 -3.85 -1.06 -0.46
CA ALA A 34 -3.99 0.11 -1.32
C ALA A 34 -4.59 1.30 -0.55
N CYS A 35 -4.07 2.50 -0.83
CA CYS A 35 -4.34 3.70 -0.03
C CYS A 35 -5.22 4.73 -0.74
N GLY A 36 -6.07 4.30 -1.68
CA GLY A 36 -7.04 5.17 -2.33
C GLY A 36 -6.51 6.00 -3.50
N PHE A 37 -5.21 5.97 -3.81
CA PHE A 37 -4.58 6.76 -4.88
C PHE A 37 -4.64 6.06 -6.24
N HIS A 38 -4.17 4.83 -6.31
CA HIS A 38 -4.28 4.01 -7.52
C HIS A 38 -5.53 3.12 -7.52
N ALA A 39 -5.96 2.70 -6.34
CA ALA A 39 -7.14 1.85 -6.13
C ALA A 39 -7.65 1.97 -4.69
N GLY A 40 -8.83 1.43 -4.43
CA GLY A 40 -9.45 1.44 -3.12
C GLY A 40 -10.04 2.79 -2.72
N ASP A 41 -10.54 2.82 -1.50
CA ASP A 41 -11.12 3.96 -0.80
C ASP A 41 -11.03 3.75 0.72
N GLU A 42 -11.53 4.68 1.51
CA GLU A 42 -11.47 4.59 2.98
C GLU A 42 -12.21 3.37 3.52
N ASP A 43 -13.39 3.06 2.96
CA ASP A 43 -14.19 1.89 3.37
C ASP A 43 -13.44 0.58 3.07
N THR A 44 -12.79 0.50 1.93
CA THR A 44 -12.00 -0.67 1.53
C THR A 44 -10.77 -0.84 2.43
N MET A 45 -10.08 0.25 2.78
CA MET A 45 -8.96 0.23 3.73
C MET A 45 -9.43 -0.24 5.11
N LEU A 46 -10.51 0.33 5.62
CA LEU A 46 -11.08 -0.05 6.93
C LEU A 46 -11.43 -1.54 6.97
N LYS A 47 -12.13 -2.03 5.95
CA LYS A 47 -12.50 -3.45 5.83
C LYS A 47 -11.27 -4.36 5.80
N SER A 48 -10.25 -4.00 5.03
CA SER A 48 -9.00 -4.77 4.95
C SER A 48 -8.27 -4.83 6.29
N ILE A 49 -8.24 -3.72 7.03
CA ILE A 49 -7.66 -3.64 8.37
C ILE A 49 -8.44 -4.51 9.37
N GLU A 50 -9.77 -4.47 9.34
CA GLU A 50 -10.59 -5.31 10.22
C GLU A 50 -10.40 -6.80 9.93
N LEU A 51 -10.35 -7.19 8.65
CA LEU A 51 -10.08 -8.57 8.25
C LEU A 51 -8.68 -9.02 8.69
N SER A 52 -7.67 -8.15 8.54
CA SER A 52 -6.30 -8.48 8.96
C SER A 52 -6.22 -8.74 10.47
N LYS A 53 -6.97 -8.00 11.27
CA LYS A 53 -7.07 -8.22 12.72
C LYS A 53 -7.72 -9.58 13.04
N ILE A 54 -8.80 -9.94 12.35
CA ILE A 54 -9.48 -11.23 12.54
C ILE A 54 -8.57 -12.41 12.21
N HIS A 55 -7.76 -12.28 11.17
CA HIS A 55 -6.88 -13.34 10.68
C HIS A 55 -5.44 -13.26 11.19
N ASN A 56 -5.12 -12.29 12.06
CA ASN A 56 -3.78 -12.04 12.59
C ASN A 56 -2.72 -11.86 11.50
N ILE A 57 -3.03 -11.00 10.51
CA ILE A 57 -2.19 -10.72 9.34
C ILE A 57 -1.45 -9.41 9.55
N ASN A 58 -0.15 -9.38 9.25
CA ASN A 58 0.62 -8.15 9.19
C ASN A 58 0.14 -7.27 8.05
N ILE A 59 0.04 -5.98 8.28
CA ILE A 59 -0.35 -5.03 7.24
C ILE A 59 0.74 -4.01 6.96
N GLY A 60 0.84 -3.64 5.68
CA GLY A 60 1.69 -2.57 5.21
C GLY A 60 0.99 -1.68 4.19
N VAL A 61 1.65 -0.58 3.91
CA VAL A 61 1.18 0.44 2.97
C VAL A 61 1.53 0.02 1.54
N HIS A 62 0.57 0.09 0.63
CA HIS A 62 0.78 -0.17 -0.80
C HIS A 62 0.59 1.12 -1.62
N PRO A 63 1.56 2.06 -1.56
CA PRO A 63 1.42 3.37 -2.18
C PRO A 63 1.68 3.30 -3.68
N GLY A 64 0.83 3.97 -4.45
CA GLY A 64 0.96 4.12 -5.89
C GLY A 64 0.77 5.56 -6.35
N PHE A 65 0.98 5.80 -7.63
CA PHE A 65 0.63 7.09 -8.23
C PHE A 65 -0.88 7.35 -8.15
N ALA A 66 -1.27 8.61 -8.06
CA ALA A 66 -2.67 9.04 -8.05
C ALA A 66 -3.30 8.94 -9.45
N ASP A 67 -3.49 7.70 -9.91
CA ASP A 67 -3.94 7.37 -11.26
C ASP A 67 -4.90 6.18 -11.25
N LYS A 68 -6.09 6.37 -10.67
CA LYS A 68 -7.13 5.33 -10.63
C LYS A 68 -7.53 4.81 -12.00
N LYS A 69 -7.50 5.68 -13.02
CA LYS A 69 -7.89 5.33 -14.39
C LYS A 69 -7.00 4.24 -14.98
N ASN A 70 -5.70 4.30 -14.72
CA ASN A 70 -4.73 3.33 -15.21
C ASN A 70 -4.21 2.43 -14.09
N PHE A 71 -4.91 2.37 -12.98
CA PHE A 71 -4.55 1.52 -11.84
C PHE A 71 -3.11 1.75 -11.36
N GLY A 72 -2.63 3.01 -11.34
CA GLY A 72 -1.27 3.36 -10.95
C GLY A 72 -0.16 2.79 -11.83
N ARG A 73 -0.48 2.28 -13.03
CA ARG A 73 0.49 1.62 -13.92
C ARG A 73 1.06 2.52 -15.01
N LYS A 74 0.58 3.77 -15.10
CA LYS A 74 1.16 4.78 -15.98
C LYS A 74 2.38 5.41 -15.28
N ARG A 75 3.50 5.55 -16.01
CA ARG A 75 4.68 6.28 -15.53
C ARG A 75 4.35 7.75 -15.36
N ILE A 76 4.60 8.30 -14.18
CA ILE A 76 4.42 9.71 -13.83
C ILE A 76 5.75 10.19 -13.26
N TYR A 77 6.30 11.23 -13.87
CA TYR A 77 7.57 11.83 -13.43
C TYR A 77 7.26 12.96 -12.45
N LEU A 78 7.70 12.79 -11.22
CA LEU A 78 7.54 13.72 -10.12
C LEU A 78 8.91 14.15 -9.61
N ASP A 79 9.01 15.35 -9.08
CA ASP A 79 10.23 15.75 -8.37
C ASP A 79 10.34 15.06 -6.99
N LYS A 80 11.51 15.17 -6.35
CA LYS A 80 11.79 14.55 -5.04
C LYS A 80 10.77 14.96 -3.97
N LYS A 81 10.35 16.22 -3.96
CA LYS A 81 9.40 16.76 -2.97
C LYS A 81 7.99 16.18 -3.20
N GLU A 82 7.59 16.09 -4.45
CA GLU A 82 6.30 15.51 -4.85
C GLU A 82 6.24 14.01 -4.53
N VAL A 83 7.33 13.27 -4.78
CA VAL A 83 7.42 11.85 -4.43
C VAL A 83 7.33 11.66 -2.92
N LYS A 84 8.07 12.44 -2.12
CA LYS A 84 8.00 12.39 -0.66
C LYS A 84 6.57 12.63 -0.17
N LYS A 85 5.91 13.66 -0.69
CA LYS A 85 4.54 13.99 -0.34
C LYS A 85 3.57 12.85 -0.73
N LEU A 86 3.69 12.33 -1.95
CA LEU A 86 2.84 11.25 -2.46
C LEU A 86 2.86 10.02 -1.54
N ILE A 87 4.05 9.63 -1.08
CA ILE A 87 4.21 8.44 -0.24
C ILE A 87 3.76 8.72 1.18
N LEU A 88 4.16 9.86 1.74
CA LEU A 88 3.79 10.26 3.09
C LEU A 88 2.27 10.38 3.26
N ASP A 89 1.57 11.02 2.32
CA ASP A 89 0.12 11.15 2.37
C ASP A 89 -0.56 9.77 2.47
N GLN A 90 -0.09 8.79 1.69
CA GLN A 90 -0.65 7.44 1.70
C GLN A 90 -0.32 6.67 2.99
N ILE A 91 0.89 6.82 3.51
CA ILE A 91 1.27 6.27 4.82
C ILE A 91 0.35 6.85 5.92
N LEU A 92 0.18 8.17 5.96
CA LEU A 92 -0.62 8.85 6.98
C LEU A 92 -2.10 8.42 6.93
N ILE A 93 -2.68 8.29 5.74
CA ILE A 93 -4.07 7.86 5.58
C ILE A 93 -4.28 6.47 6.18
N LEU A 94 -3.46 5.49 5.78
CA LEU A 94 -3.62 4.12 6.25
C LEU A 94 -3.26 3.98 7.74
N SER A 95 -2.21 4.68 8.21
CA SER A 95 -1.81 4.70 9.62
C SER A 95 -2.92 5.16 10.52
N LYS A 96 -3.60 6.27 10.18
CA LYS A 96 -4.70 6.80 10.97
C LYS A 96 -5.83 5.78 11.15
N ILE A 97 -6.16 5.03 10.10
CA ILE A 97 -7.20 3.99 10.18
C ILE A 97 -6.71 2.80 11.02
N ALA A 98 -5.46 2.37 10.79
CA ALA A 98 -4.86 1.25 11.51
C ALA A 98 -4.72 1.53 13.02
N GLU A 99 -4.25 2.71 13.39
CA GLU A 99 -4.12 3.16 14.79
C GLU A 99 -5.44 3.17 15.53
N ASN A 100 -6.52 3.64 14.89
CA ASN A 100 -7.87 3.61 15.46
C ASN A 100 -8.38 2.19 15.75
N LYS A 101 -7.79 1.17 15.10
CA LYS A 101 -8.08 -0.26 15.34
C LYS A 101 -7.02 -0.97 16.18
N GLY A 102 -6.02 -0.23 16.69
CA GLY A 102 -4.93 -0.77 17.51
C GLY A 102 -3.97 -1.66 16.72
N ILE A 103 -3.80 -1.41 15.42
CA ILE A 103 -2.90 -2.15 14.53
C ILE A 103 -1.72 -1.25 14.14
N LYS A 104 -0.51 -1.83 14.16
CA LYS A 104 0.71 -1.18 13.71
C LYS A 104 1.05 -1.61 12.28
N LEU A 105 1.41 -0.64 11.43
CA LEU A 105 1.96 -0.92 10.11
C LEU A 105 3.36 -1.52 10.22
N THR A 106 3.69 -2.46 9.36
CA THR A 106 4.94 -3.22 9.42
C THR A 106 5.88 -3.00 8.25
N HIS A 107 5.39 -2.47 7.15
CA HIS A 107 6.18 -2.29 5.92
C HIS A 107 5.51 -1.36 4.91
N VAL A 108 6.25 -0.97 3.90
CA VAL A 108 5.77 -0.26 2.71
C VAL A 108 6.21 -1.02 1.47
N LYS A 109 5.28 -1.31 0.58
CA LYS A 109 5.54 -1.95 -0.72
C LYS A 109 4.95 -1.08 -1.83
N PRO A 110 5.76 -0.34 -2.60
CA PRO A 110 5.26 0.49 -3.70
C PRO A 110 4.50 -0.34 -4.75
N HIS A 111 3.48 0.28 -5.35
CA HIS A 111 2.64 -0.32 -6.37
C HIS A 111 3.05 0.08 -7.79
N GLY A 112 2.85 -0.83 -8.74
CA GLY A 112 2.76 -0.58 -10.17
C GLY A 112 3.94 0.21 -10.75
N ALA A 113 3.64 1.30 -11.47
CA ALA A 113 4.67 2.11 -12.11
C ALA A 113 5.63 2.78 -11.11
N LEU A 114 5.17 3.14 -9.91
CA LEU A 114 6.05 3.70 -8.87
C LEU A 114 7.13 2.69 -8.47
N ASN A 115 6.78 1.43 -8.25
CA ASN A 115 7.72 0.36 -7.97
C ASN A 115 8.68 0.12 -9.13
N ASN A 116 8.15 -0.01 -10.35
CA ASN A 116 8.96 -0.31 -11.53
C ASN A 116 9.97 0.80 -11.82
N MET A 117 9.55 2.06 -11.71
CA MET A 117 10.44 3.21 -11.86
C MET A 117 11.51 3.26 -10.76
N ALA A 118 11.17 2.92 -9.52
CA ALA A 118 12.13 2.86 -8.43
C ALA A 118 13.19 1.75 -8.62
N CYS A 119 12.86 0.66 -9.30
CA CYS A 119 13.84 -0.37 -9.66
C CYS A 119 14.84 0.10 -10.74
N GLU A 120 14.48 1.11 -11.52
CA GLU A 120 15.29 1.66 -12.62
C GLU A 120 16.02 2.96 -12.21
N ASP A 121 15.53 3.67 -11.19
CA ASP A 121 16.00 4.98 -10.74
C ASP A 121 16.42 4.95 -9.27
N PHE A 122 17.73 5.04 -9.03
CA PHE A 122 18.30 5.02 -7.69
C PHE A 122 17.84 6.19 -6.82
N GLU A 123 17.74 7.39 -7.37
CA GLU A 123 17.31 8.58 -6.61
C GLU A 123 15.85 8.48 -6.18
N LEU A 124 14.99 7.93 -7.05
CA LEU A 124 13.60 7.64 -6.71
C LEU A 124 13.53 6.59 -5.60
N SER A 125 14.29 5.51 -5.73
CA SER A 125 14.36 4.44 -4.73
C SER A 125 14.85 4.95 -3.38
N LEU A 126 15.91 5.76 -3.37
CA LEU A 126 16.45 6.40 -2.18
C LEU A 126 15.42 7.33 -1.52
N THR A 127 14.70 8.12 -2.33
CA THR A 127 13.67 9.04 -1.85
C THR A 127 12.53 8.29 -1.14
N ILE A 128 12.09 7.17 -1.71
CA ILE A 128 11.09 6.29 -1.09
C ILE A 128 11.61 5.75 0.25
N GLY A 129 12.85 5.26 0.28
CA GLY A 129 13.49 4.73 1.47
C GLY A 129 13.65 5.78 2.59
N GLU A 130 13.97 7.04 2.24
CA GLU A 130 14.05 8.15 3.18
C GLU A 130 12.71 8.37 3.91
N VAL A 131 11.59 8.39 3.18
CA VAL A 131 10.25 8.57 3.78
C VAL A 131 9.89 7.41 4.71
N ILE A 132 10.14 6.18 4.29
CA ILE A 132 9.86 4.98 5.09
C ILE A 132 10.64 5.03 6.41
N LYS A 133 11.92 5.39 6.33
CA LYS A 133 12.79 5.53 7.50
C LYS A 133 12.33 6.65 8.44
N GLU A 134 11.97 7.81 7.89
CA GLU A 134 11.47 8.96 8.67
C GLU A 134 10.18 8.60 9.42
N TYR A 135 9.33 7.79 8.84
CA TYR A 135 8.06 7.35 9.46
C TYR A 135 8.23 6.14 10.40
N ASN A 136 9.41 5.53 10.43
CA ASN A 136 9.77 4.40 11.30
C ASN A 136 8.87 3.14 11.11
N ILE A 137 8.64 2.81 9.85
CA ILE A 137 7.96 1.55 9.44
C ILE A 137 8.99 0.58 8.89
#